data_7e6677f2227e30d1237169e82220275d
#
_entry.id   7e6677f2227e30d1237169e82220275d
#
_cell.length_a   1.000
_cell.length_b   1.000
_cell.length_c   1.000
_cell.angle_alpha   90.00
_cell.angle_beta   90.00
_cell.angle_gamma   90.00
#
_symmetry.space_group_name_H-M   'P 1'
#
loop_
_entity.id
_entity.type
_entity.pdbx_description
1 polymer ?
#
loop_
_entity_poly.entity_id
_entity_poly.type
_entity_poly.pdbx_seq_one_letter_code
_entity_poly.pdbx_strand_id
1 'polypeptide(L)'
;YTYSRAGGQRRRRGAREGADSQPTAMVVASPYPDVCDTTVQAVHADMLRLYARREGGGVEGGGGGKNVRAIAAGVLDGLRDRAAGKQGQAFPGLNARAALLTRGLAEMTRFGLALGAQASTFMGLSGMGDLVLTATGDLSRNRRVGLLLAQGLTVHQAVDTLGHVAEGVYCARTVLARAEALQIEMPITRCVVDLLDGRLSATEAARVLMERNVRAESDL
;
A
#
# COMPACT_ATOMS: atom_id res chain seq x y z
N TYR A 1 13.16 -5.51 22.15
CA TYR A 1 11.80 -5.09 21.75
C TYR A 1 11.80 -4.88 20.25
N THR A 2 11.37 -5.88 19.53
CA THR A 2 11.14 -5.84 18.07
C THR A 2 9.87 -5.02 17.83
N TYR A 3 10.03 -3.72 17.59
CA TYR A 3 8.91 -2.87 17.24
C TYR A 3 8.76 -2.83 15.72
N SER A 4 8.01 -3.77 15.17
CA SER A 4 7.51 -3.67 13.80
C SER A 4 6.04 -3.27 13.85
N ARG A 5 5.75 -1.98 13.89
CA ARG A 5 4.39 -1.43 13.67
C ARG A 5 3.98 -1.44 12.20
N ALA A 6 4.89 -1.77 11.30
CA ALA A 6 4.58 -1.86 9.88
C ALA A 6 3.80 -3.14 9.58
N GLY A 7 2.50 -2.97 9.34
CA GLY A 7 1.68 -3.92 8.64
C GLY A 7 1.08 -5.05 9.46
N GLY A 8 0.03 -4.76 10.23
CA GLY A 8 -0.78 -5.81 10.90
C GLY A 8 -1.29 -6.91 9.96
N GLN A 9 -1.41 -6.64 8.66
CA GLN A 9 -1.78 -7.64 7.66
C GLN A 9 -0.63 -8.57 7.30
N ARG A 10 0.60 -8.06 7.20
CA ARG A 10 1.77 -8.87 6.89
C ARG A 10 2.11 -9.80 8.05
N ARG A 11 1.97 -9.32 9.30
CA ARG A 11 2.10 -10.17 10.48
C ARG A 11 1.07 -11.30 10.49
N ARG A 12 -0.20 -10.97 10.18
CA ARG A 12 -1.29 -11.98 10.15
C ARG A 12 -1.09 -13.01 9.05
N ARG A 13 -0.65 -12.57 7.86
CA ARG A 13 -0.40 -13.47 6.73
C ARG A 13 0.85 -14.30 6.96
N GLY A 14 1.98 -13.71 7.34
CA GLY A 14 3.20 -14.44 7.66
C GLY A 14 3.01 -15.40 8.85
N ALA A 15 2.25 -15.00 9.88
CA ALA A 15 1.92 -15.89 10.98
C ALA A 15 1.00 -17.05 10.53
N ARG A 16 0.06 -16.81 9.61
CA ARG A 16 -0.79 -17.85 9.05
C ARG A 16 0.01 -18.77 8.12
N GLU A 17 0.80 -18.21 7.23
CA GLU A 17 1.69 -18.96 6.34
C GLU A 17 2.67 -19.83 7.15
N GLY A 18 3.25 -19.28 8.24
CA GLY A 18 4.09 -20.03 9.15
C GLY A 18 3.34 -21.13 9.90
N ALA A 19 2.11 -20.87 10.36
CA ALA A 19 1.26 -21.88 10.99
C ALA A 19 0.86 -22.99 10.02
N ASP A 20 0.64 -22.63 8.75
CA ASP A 20 0.31 -23.57 7.67
C ASP A 20 1.57 -24.22 7.05
N SER A 21 2.76 -24.03 7.66
CA SER A 21 4.07 -24.53 7.19
C SER A 21 4.40 -24.09 5.75
N GLN A 22 3.93 -22.90 5.33
CA GLN A 22 4.22 -22.34 4.02
C GLN A 22 5.49 -21.49 4.08
N PRO A 23 6.38 -21.55 3.08
CA PRO A 23 7.56 -20.70 3.01
C PRO A 23 7.16 -19.22 3.04
N THR A 24 7.75 -18.45 3.96
CA THR A 24 7.47 -17.03 4.08
C THR A 24 8.76 -16.22 4.34
N ALA A 25 8.69 -14.91 4.07
CA ALA A 25 9.80 -13.99 4.29
C ALA A 25 9.35 -12.78 5.10
N MET A 26 10.16 -12.37 6.07
CA MET A 26 9.88 -11.22 6.94
C MET A 26 11.10 -10.31 7.05
N VAL A 27 10.88 -9.03 7.42
CA VAL A 27 11.94 -8.07 7.72
C VAL A 27 11.94 -7.81 9.22
N VAL A 28 13.13 -7.89 9.81
CA VAL A 28 13.43 -7.43 11.16
C VAL A 28 14.11 -6.08 11.05
N ALA A 29 13.51 -5.04 11.61
CA ALA A 29 14.07 -3.69 11.59
C ALA A 29 14.38 -3.22 13.02
N SER A 30 15.61 -2.76 13.24
CA SER A 30 16.05 -2.15 14.50
C SER A 30 17.20 -1.18 14.23
N PRO A 31 17.28 -0.06 14.96
CA PRO A 31 18.47 0.80 14.92
C PRO A 31 19.70 0.12 15.57
N TYR A 32 19.51 -0.96 16.30
CA TYR A 32 20.55 -1.72 16.98
C TYR A 32 20.91 -2.98 16.17
N PRO A 33 22.10 -3.06 15.54
CA PRO A 33 22.52 -4.21 14.73
C PRO A 33 22.44 -5.53 15.48
N ASP A 34 22.94 -5.57 16.72
CA ASP A 34 22.98 -6.78 17.54
C ASP A 34 21.58 -7.37 17.79
N VAL A 35 20.54 -6.51 17.90
CA VAL A 35 19.15 -6.95 18.04
C VAL A 35 18.65 -7.59 16.76
N CYS A 36 18.99 -7.01 15.60
CA CYS A 36 18.67 -7.61 14.30
C CYS A 36 19.33 -8.98 14.14
N ASP A 37 20.64 -9.05 14.38
CA ASP A 37 21.43 -10.26 14.16
C ASP A 37 20.99 -11.38 15.11
N THR A 38 20.80 -11.07 16.42
CA THR A 38 20.30 -12.03 17.39
C THR A 38 18.91 -12.53 17.02
N THR A 39 18.01 -11.63 16.55
CA THR A 39 16.64 -12.02 16.17
C THR A 39 16.66 -12.89 14.91
N VAL A 40 17.48 -12.54 13.92
CA VAL A 40 17.62 -13.36 12.71
C VAL A 40 18.15 -14.74 13.05
N GLN A 41 19.19 -14.85 13.88
CA GLN A 41 19.77 -16.13 14.28
C GLN A 41 18.78 -16.99 15.09
N ALA A 42 18.01 -16.37 15.97
CA ALA A 42 17.09 -17.09 16.85
C ALA A 42 15.82 -17.61 16.16
N VAL A 43 15.38 -16.94 15.07
CA VAL A 43 14.06 -17.19 14.48
C VAL A 43 14.16 -17.68 13.01
N HIS A 44 15.32 -17.55 12.38
CA HIS A 44 15.51 -18.04 11.01
C HIS A 44 15.34 -19.57 10.94
N ALA A 45 14.51 -20.03 10.00
CA ALA A 45 14.24 -21.44 9.77
C ALA A 45 14.06 -21.70 8.27
N ASP A 46 14.10 -22.95 7.87
CA ASP A 46 14.01 -23.36 6.46
C ASP A 46 12.77 -22.79 5.75
N MET A 47 11.66 -22.67 6.49
CA MET A 47 10.38 -22.14 5.98
C MET A 47 10.18 -20.65 6.31
N LEU A 48 11.07 -20.03 7.09
CA LEU A 48 10.99 -18.61 7.47
C LEU A 48 12.30 -17.89 7.18
N ARG A 49 12.31 -17.12 6.09
CA ARG A 49 13.48 -16.31 5.72
C ARG A 49 13.37 -14.92 6.35
N LEU A 50 14.36 -14.57 7.17
CA LEU A 50 14.44 -13.27 7.82
C LEU A 50 15.50 -12.38 7.17
N TYR A 51 15.16 -11.10 6.97
CA TYR A 51 16.06 -10.07 6.48
C TYR A 51 16.22 -8.99 7.53
N ALA A 52 17.47 -8.72 7.92
CA ALA A 52 17.78 -7.63 8.85
C ALA A 52 17.77 -6.27 8.12
N ARG A 53 17.29 -5.23 8.79
CA ARG A 53 17.37 -3.84 8.35
C ARG A 53 17.67 -2.92 9.51
N ARG A 54 18.60 -1.98 9.32
CA ARG A 54 19.09 -1.08 10.36
C ARG A 54 18.28 0.21 10.53
N GLU A 55 17.24 0.40 9.71
CA GLU A 55 16.34 1.55 9.77
C GLU A 55 14.96 1.17 10.29
N GLY A 56 14.48 1.84 11.34
CA GLY A 56 13.09 1.72 11.83
C GLY A 56 12.12 2.72 11.18
N GLY A 57 12.54 3.98 11.04
CA GLY A 57 11.65 5.08 10.64
C GLY A 57 11.11 4.99 9.19
N GLY A 58 11.92 4.54 8.24
CA GLY A 58 11.49 4.37 6.86
C GLY A 58 10.47 3.25 6.67
N VAL A 59 10.55 2.20 7.49
CA VAL A 59 9.58 1.08 7.49
C VAL A 59 8.22 1.53 8.03
N GLU A 60 8.21 2.43 9.02
CA GLU A 60 6.97 2.97 9.61
C GLU A 60 6.30 4.01 8.70
N GLY A 61 7.05 4.93 8.10
CA GLY A 61 6.53 5.96 7.18
C GLY A 61 5.90 5.36 5.91
N GLY A 62 6.42 4.24 5.42
CA GLY A 62 5.85 3.49 4.28
C GLY A 62 4.50 2.85 4.57
N GLY A 63 4.20 2.54 5.85
CA GLY A 63 3.00 1.80 6.23
C GLY A 63 1.68 2.51 5.90
N GLY A 64 1.58 3.80 6.13
CA GLY A 64 0.40 4.60 5.76
C GLY A 64 0.24 4.71 4.25
N GLY A 65 1.34 4.96 3.55
CA GLY A 65 1.35 5.12 2.10
C GLY A 65 0.85 3.89 1.34
N LYS A 66 1.30 2.68 1.68
CA LYS A 66 0.86 1.45 1.01
C LYS A 66 -0.65 1.21 1.13
N ASN A 67 -1.24 1.50 2.30
CA ASN A 67 -2.65 1.30 2.57
C ASN A 67 -3.53 2.19 1.67
N VAL A 68 -3.11 3.42 1.44
CA VAL A 68 -3.76 4.36 0.52
C VAL A 68 -3.73 3.83 -0.92
N ARG A 69 -2.56 3.33 -1.39
CA ARG A 69 -2.41 2.75 -2.75
C ARG A 69 -3.23 1.48 -2.92
N ALA A 70 -3.39 0.71 -1.85
CA ALA A 70 -4.26 -0.48 -1.89
C ALA A 70 -5.74 -0.11 -2.10
N ILE A 71 -6.23 1.01 -1.54
CA ILE A 71 -7.58 1.52 -1.84
C ILE A 71 -7.67 1.87 -3.34
N ALA A 72 -6.71 2.64 -3.87
CA ALA A 72 -6.68 3.01 -5.29
C ALA A 72 -6.65 1.77 -6.22
N ALA A 73 -5.82 0.77 -5.90
CA ALA A 73 -5.77 -0.48 -6.65
C ALA A 73 -7.11 -1.23 -6.61
N GLY A 74 -7.76 -1.25 -5.45
CA GLY A 74 -9.10 -1.85 -5.28
C GLY A 74 -10.16 -1.14 -6.13
N VAL A 75 -10.09 0.19 -6.26
CA VAL A 75 -10.99 0.94 -7.15
C VAL A 75 -10.80 0.52 -8.61
N LEU A 76 -9.57 0.46 -9.09
CA LEU A 76 -9.28 0.04 -10.48
C LEU A 76 -9.76 -1.40 -10.72
N ASP A 77 -9.47 -2.32 -9.80
CA ASP A 77 -9.91 -3.71 -9.89
C ASP A 77 -11.43 -3.83 -9.90
N GLY A 78 -12.12 -3.12 -9.00
CA GLY A 78 -13.57 -3.17 -8.90
C GLY A 78 -14.29 -2.58 -10.13
N LEU A 79 -13.75 -1.53 -10.73
CA LEU A 79 -14.27 -0.99 -11.98
C LEU A 79 -14.05 -1.95 -13.14
N ARG A 80 -12.88 -2.61 -13.24
CA ARG A 80 -12.61 -3.65 -14.22
C ARG A 80 -13.61 -4.80 -14.08
N ASP A 81 -13.83 -5.28 -12.87
CA ASP A 81 -14.72 -6.42 -12.62
C ASP A 81 -16.18 -6.08 -12.93
N ARG A 82 -16.61 -4.84 -12.69
CA ARG A 82 -17.95 -4.35 -13.12
C ARG A 82 -18.11 -4.24 -14.62
N ALA A 83 -17.02 -4.07 -15.35
CA ALA A 83 -17.01 -3.97 -16.79
C ALA A 83 -16.92 -5.31 -17.50
N ALA A 84 -16.54 -6.35 -16.78
CA ALA A 84 -16.44 -7.69 -17.34
C ALA A 84 -17.77 -8.09 -17.98
N GLY A 85 -17.76 -8.29 -19.29
CA GLY A 85 -18.95 -8.59 -20.12
C GLY A 85 -19.68 -7.38 -20.74
N LYS A 86 -19.23 -6.14 -20.52
CA LYS A 86 -19.81 -4.95 -21.17
C LYS A 86 -18.91 -4.51 -22.33
N GLN A 87 -19.39 -4.63 -23.57
CA GLN A 87 -18.67 -4.13 -24.73
C GLN A 87 -18.74 -2.60 -24.82
N GLY A 88 -17.63 -1.97 -25.22
CA GLY A 88 -17.60 -0.55 -25.59
C GLY A 88 -17.23 0.44 -24.49
N GLN A 89 -16.93 0.02 -23.28
CA GLN A 89 -16.39 0.90 -22.22
C GLN A 89 -14.92 0.61 -21.96
N ALA A 90 -14.07 1.66 -22.01
CA ALA A 90 -12.67 1.56 -21.61
C ALA A 90 -12.55 1.51 -20.07
N PHE A 91 -12.06 0.40 -19.55
CA PHE A 91 -11.82 0.23 -18.11
C PHE A 91 -10.36 -0.05 -17.81
N PRO A 92 -9.87 0.31 -16.60
CA PRO A 92 -8.50 0.05 -16.21
C PRO A 92 -8.17 -1.45 -16.25
N GLY A 93 -7.17 -1.83 -17.02
CA GLY A 93 -6.66 -3.21 -17.09
C GLY A 93 -5.58 -3.48 -16.05
N LEU A 94 -4.94 -4.65 -16.13
CA LEU A 94 -3.84 -5.03 -15.23
C LEU A 94 -2.63 -4.09 -15.37
N ASN A 95 -2.36 -3.59 -16.59
CA ASN A 95 -1.29 -2.61 -16.81
C ASN A 95 -1.55 -1.29 -16.09
N ALA A 96 -2.80 -0.83 -16.03
CA ALA A 96 -3.18 0.36 -15.28
C ALA A 96 -2.88 0.18 -13.78
N ARG A 97 -3.17 -1.00 -13.22
CA ARG A 97 -2.81 -1.34 -11.84
C ARG A 97 -1.30 -1.39 -11.65
N ALA A 98 -0.54 -2.00 -12.56
CA ALA A 98 0.91 -2.03 -12.49
C ALA A 98 1.50 -0.61 -12.50
N ALA A 99 1.06 0.26 -13.42
CA ALA A 99 1.46 1.67 -13.49
C ALA A 99 1.10 2.42 -12.19
N LEU A 100 -0.09 2.19 -11.63
CA LEU A 100 -0.48 2.77 -10.34
C LEU A 100 0.48 2.37 -9.22
N LEU A 101 0.89 1.09 -9.16
CA LEU A 101 1.80 0.60 -8.11
C LEU A 101 3.20 1.18 -8.27
N THR A 102 3.74 1.24 -9.49
CA THR A 102 5.06 1.84 -9.78
C THR A 102 5.08 3.32 -9.38
N ARG A 103 4.09 4.09 -9.81
CA ARG A 103 3.96 5.51 -9.44
C ARG A 103 3.71 5.67 -7.94
N GLY A 104 2.91 4.80 -7.34
CA GLY A 104 2.65 4.80 -5.92
C GLY A 104 3.90 4.52 -5.09
N LEU A 105 4.77 3.63 -5.56
CA LEU A 105 6.08 3.39 -4.95
C LEU A 105 6.97 4.64 -5.03
N ALA A 106 7.01 5.32 -6.19
CA ALA A 106 7.76 6.55 -6.36
C ALA A 106 7.26 7.67 -5.41
N GLU A 107 5.94 7.85 -5.26
CA GLU A 107 5.38 8.78 -4.26
C GLU A 107 5.81 8.41 -2.84
N MET A 108 5.70 7.14 -2.47
CA MET A 108 6.11 6.66 -1.14
C MET A 108 7.59 6.91 -0.88
N THR A 109 8.42 6.68 -1.89
CA THR A 109 9.88 6.90 -1.80
C THR A 109 10.19 8.38 -1.60
N ARG A 110 9.60 9.28 -2.41
CA ARG A 110 9.79 10.74 -2.23
C ARG A 110 9.37 11.21 -0.84
N PHE A 111 8.21 10.79 -0.39
CA PHE A 111 7.71 11.13 0.95
C PHE A 111 8.62 10.58 2.04
N GLY A 112 9.05 9.33 1.92
CA GLY A 112 9.95 8.71 2.89
C GLY A 112 11.33 9.36 2.95
N LEU A 113 11.90 9.72 1.79
CA LEU A 113 13.17 10.46 1.73
C LEU A 113 13.07 11.80 2.45
N ALA A 114 11.99 12.54 2.26
CA ALA A 114 11.73 13.80 2.97
C ALA A 114 11.58 13.61 4.50
N LEU A 115 11.26 12.41 4.95
CA LEU A 115 11.22 12.02 6.36
C LEU A 115 12.55 11.38 6.86
N GLY A 116 13.61 11.39 6.05
CA GLY A 116 14.92 10.86 6.40
C GLY A 116 15.11 9.36 6.20
N ALA A 117 14.19 8.69 5.50
CA ALA A 117 14.34 7.29 5.13
C ALA A 117 15.29 7.11 3.93
N GLN A 118 15.74 5.89 3.69
CA GLN A 118 16.58 5.55 2.52
C GLN A 118 15.73 4.97 1.38
N ALA A 119 16.08 5.30 0.12
CA ALA A 119 15.41 4.78 -1.07
C ALA A 119 15.43 3.24 -1.12
N SER A 120 16.53 2.62 -0.70
CA SER A 120 16.67 1.17 -0.63
C SER A 120 15.61 0.48 0.24
N THR A 121 15.05 1.20 1.23
CA THR A 121 13.96 0.70 2.09
C THR A 121 12.69 0.46 1.29
N PHE A 122 12.39 1.36 0.35
CA PHE A 122 11.19 1.27 -0.48
C PHE A 122 11.32 0.23 -1.60
N MET A 123 12.53 -0.03 -2.09
CA MET A 123 12.78 -1.05 -3.12
C MET A 123 12.80 -2.48 -2.57
N GLY A 124 12.88 -2.65 -1.26
CA GLY A 124 12.92 -3.95 -0.59
C GLY A 124 11.55 -4.52 -0.24
N LEU A 125 11.61 -5.60 0.54
CA LEU A 125 10.43 -6.35 1.00
C LEU A 125 9.46 -5.47 1.84
N SER A 126 9.99 -4.54 2.64
CA SER A 126 9.19 -3.64 3.49
C SER A 126 8.53 -2.48 2.71
N GLY A 127 9.01 -2.18 1.53
CA GLY A 127 8.44 -1.18 0.62
C GLY A 127 7.64 -1.81 -0.51
N MET A 128 8.32 -2.13 -1.62
CA MET A 128 7.70 -2.71 -2.82
C MET A 128 6.97 -4.02 -2.52
N GLY A 129 7.61 -4.96 -1.81
CA GLY A 129 7.00 -6.26 -1.51
C GLY A 129 5.71 -6.12 -0.72
N ASP A 130 5.69 -5.24 0.29
CA ASP A 130 4.51 -5.01 1.12
C ASP A 130 3.41 -4.21 0.36
N LEU A 131 3.81 -3.29 -0.52
CA LEU A 131 2.89 -2.58 -1.41
C LEU A 131 2.19 -3.57 -2.36
N VAL A 132 2.95 -4.41 -3.07
CA VAL A 132 2.39 -5.41 -3.99
C VAL A 132 1.45 -6.34 -3.25
N LEU A 133 1.89 -6.91 -2.12
CA LEU A 133 1.06 -7.82 -1.32
C LEU A 133 -0.24 -7.16 -0.84
N THR A 134 -0.18 -5.89 -0.41
CA THR A 134 -1.34 -5.17 0.12
C THR A 134 -2.30 -4.75 -1.00
N ALA A 135 -1.79 -4.40 -2.17
CA ALA A 135 -2.58 -3.94 -3.31
C ALA A 135 -3.18 -5.08 -4.16
N THR A 136 -2.63 -6.30 -4.08
CA THR A 136 -3.09 -7.44 -4.88
C THR A 136 -3.75 -8.54 -4.05
N GLY A 137 -3.46 -8.60 -2.75
CA GLY A 137 -3.95 -9.67 -1.88
C GLY A 137 -5.44 -9.54 -1.54
N ASP A 138 -6.19 -10.63 -1.64
CA ASP A 138 -7.63 -10.66 -1.34
C ASP A 138 -7.95 -10.43 0.14
N LEU A 139 -7.00 -10.68 1.02
CA LEU A 139 -7.13 -10.40 2.46
C LEU A 139 -6.88 -8.93 2.81
N SER A 140 -6.51 -8.08 1.83
CA SER A 140 -6.27 -6.66 2.05
C SER A 140 -7.58 -5.90 2.29
N ARG A 141 -7.82 -5.48 3.52
CA ARG A 141 -8.98 -4.67 3.88
C ARG A 141 -9.03 -3.35 3.10
N ASN A 142 -7.88 -2.71 2.91
CA ASN A 142 -7.79 -1.46 2.16
C ASN A 142 -8.16 -1.68 0.68
N ARG A 143 -7.67 -2.74 0.05
CA ARG A 143 -8.09 -3.10 -1.31
C ARG A 143 -9.59 -3.39 -1.38
N ARG A 144 -10.15 -4.10 -0.38
CA ARG A 144 -11.59 -4.38 -0.30
C ARG A 144 -12.43 -3.11 -0.16
N VAL A 145 -11.98 -2.10 0.60
CA VAL A 145 -12.64 -0.78 0.59
C VAL A 145 -12.73 -0.23 -0.83
N GLY A 146 -11.62 -0.21 -1.57
CA GLY A 146 -11.60 0.26 -2.97
C GLY A 146 -12.58 -0.50 -3.87
N LEU A 147 -12.64 -1.83 -3.74
CA LEU A 147 -13.61 -2.66 -4.47
C LEU A 147 -15.07 -2.27 -4.16
N LEU A 148 -15.40 -2.03 -2.90
CA LEU A 148 -16.76 -1.63 -2.46
C LEU A 148 -17.11 -0.22 -2.95
N LEU A 149 -16.17 0.72 -2.89
CA LEU A 149 -16.36 2.07 -3.45
C LEU A 149 -16.60 2.02 -4.97
N ALA A 150 -15.89 1.14 -5.69
CA ALA A 150 -16.12 0.92 -7.11
C ALA A 150 -17.51 0.32 -7.41
N GLN A 151 -18.12 -0.38 -6.47
CA GLN A 151 -19.50 -0.87 -6.56
C GLN A 151 -20.55 0.22 -6.29
N GLY A 152 -20.12 1.41 -5.87
CA GLY A 152 -20.99 2.55 -5.59
C GLY A 152 -21.38 2.70 -4.12
N LEU A 153 -20.79 1.92 -3.20
CA LEU A 153 -21.00 2.12 -1.76
C LEU A 153 -20.31 3.41 -1.31
N THR A 154 -20.90 4.07 -0.31
CA THR A 154 -20.24 5.14 0.41
C THR A 154 -19.10 4.59 1.27
N VAL A 155 -18.16 5.45 1.70
CA VAL A 155 -17.06 5.06 2.60
C VAL A 155 -17.58 4.42 3.88
N HIS A 156 -18.66 4.99 4.46
CA HIS A 156 -19.28 4.47 5.67
C HIS A 156 -19.83 3.04 5.45
N GLN A 157 -20.62 2.85 4.39
CA GLN A 157 -21.14 1.53 4.02
C GLN A 157 -20.04 0.51 3.75
N ALA A 158 -18.95 0.93 3.09
CA ALA A 158 -17.82 0.06 2.80
C ALA A 158 -17.10 -0.39 4.08
N VAL A 159 -16.89 0.52 5.04
CA VAL A 159 -16.26 0.23 6.34
C VAL A 159 -17.17 -0.68 7.18
N ASP A 160 -18.46 -0.40 7.23
CA ASP A 160 -19.44 -1.22 7.97
C ASP A 160 -19.52 -2.64 7.41
N THR A 161 -19.57 -2.76 6.08
CA THR A 161 -19.60 -4.07 5.40
C THR A 161 -18.37 -4.92 5.73
N LEU A 162 -17.20 -4.29 5.94
CA LEU A 162 -16.00 -5.00 6.31
C LEU A 162 -15.96 -5.44 7.77
N GLY A 163 -16.75 -4.83 8.66
CA GLY A 163 -16.78 -5.12 10.08
C GLY A 163 -15.48 -4.86 10.85
N HIS A 164 -14.48 -4.29 10.17
CA HIS A 164 -13.14 -4.05 10.73
C HIS A 164 -12.50 -2.80 10.13
N VAL A 165 -11.65 -2.15 10.91
CA VAL A 165 -10.93 -0.94 10.52
C VAL A 165 -10.02 -1.19 9.30
N ALA A 166 -10.19 -0.38 8.24
CA ALA A 166 -9.26 -0.26 7.14
C ALA A 166 -8.38 0.99 7.38
N GLU A 167 -7.12 0.76 7.78
CA GLU A 167 -6.22 1.84 8.21
C GLU A 167 -6.04 2.94 7.17
N GLY A 168 -6.06 2.59 5.87
CA GLY A 168 -5.92 3.54 4.77
C GLY A 168 -6.99 4.63 4.75
N VAL A 169 -8.22 4.32 5.19
CA VAL A 169 -9.33 5.29 5.26
C VAL A 169 -9.02 6.41 6.26
N TYR A 170 -8.40 6.05 7.38
CA TYR A 170 -8.09 7.00 8.45
C TYR A 170 -6.76 7.72 8.24
N CYS A 171 -5.73 7.02 7.76
CA CYS A 171 -4.40 7.61 7.62
C CYS A 171 -4.22 8.45 6.34
N ALA A 172 -5.08 8.31 5.32
CA ALA A 172 -4.91 8.99 4.03
C ALA A 172 -4.79 10.51 4.18
N ARG A 173 -5.69 11.11 4.95
CA ARG A 173 -5.70 12.57 5.21
C ARG A 173 -4.46 13.02 5.97
N THR A 174 -4.05 12.26 6.99
CA THR A 174 -2.85 12.56 7.78
C THR A 174 -1.58 12.48 6.93
N VAL A 175 -1.48 11.46 6.06
CA VAL A 175 -0.36 11.31 5.12
C VAL A 175 -0.33 12.49 4.14
N LEU A 176 -1.49 12.87 3.59
CA LEU A 176 -1.58 14.01 2.66
C LEU A 176 -1.18 15.31 3.34
N ALA A 177 -1.76 15.63 4.49
CA ALA A 177 -1.44 16.85 5.24
C ALA A 177 0.06 16.93 5.61
N ARG A 178 0.66 15.79 5.98
CA ARG A 178 2.10 15.74 6.27
C ARG A 178 2.96 15.97 5.03
N ALA A 179 2.55 15.41 3.88
CA ALA A 179 3.23 15.61 2.61
C ALA A 179 3.15 17.08 2.16
N GLU A 180 1.98 17.71 2.30
CA GLU A 180 1.79 19.13 1.99
C GLU A 180 2.67 20.04 2.86
N ALA A 181 2.75 19.77 4.16
CA ALA A 181 3.64 20.49 5.08
C ALA A 181 5.13 20.35 4.70
N LEU A 182 5.50 19.26 4.02
CA LEU A 182 6.84 19.01 3.51
C LEU A 182 7.01 19.43 2.04
N GLN A 183 5.99 20.03 1.43
CA GLN A 183 5.95 20.42 0.01
C GLN A 183 6.21 19.25 -0.95
N ILE A 184 5.77 18.04 -0.58
CA ILE A 184 5.90 16.83 -1.38
C ILE A 184 4.59 16.56 -2.13
N GLU A 185 4.67 16.48 -3.46
CA GLU A 185 3.54 16.13 -4.30
C GLU A 185 3.18 14.64 -4.15
N MET A 186 1.92 14.39 -3.79
CA MET A 186 1.38 13.03 -3.65
C MET A 186 0.02 12.92 -4.37
N PRO A 187 0.01 12.97 -5.71
CA PRO A 187 -1.24 13.01 -6.49
C PRO A 187 -2.12 11.77 -6.31
N ILE A 188 -1.56 10.57 -6.13
CA ILE A 188 -2.35 9.35 -5.88
C ILE A 188 -3.00 9.45 -4.50
N THR A 189 -2.26 9.90 -3.49
CA THR A 189 -2.79 10.08 -2.13
C THR A 189 -3.91 11.12 -2.12
N ARG A 190 -3.73 12.25 -2.81
CA ARG A 190 -4.76 13.29 -2.96
C ARG A 190 -6.01 12.75 -3.62
N CYS A 191 -5.88 12.04 -4.73
CA CYS A 191 -7.02 11.44 -5.43
C CYS A 191 -7.80 10.47 -4.52
N VAL A 192 -7.10 9.67 -3.73
CA VAL A 192 -7.76 8.77 -2.77
C VAL A 192 -8.46 9.55 -1.65
N VAL A 193 -7.87 10.63 -1.14
CA VAL A 193 -8.53 11.50 -0.15
C VAL A 193 -9.80 12.11 -0.75
N ASP A 194 -9.74 12.64 -1.98
CA ASP A 194 -10.90 13.22 -2.67
C ASP A 194 -12.03 12.21 -2.87
N LEU A 195 -11.68 10.95 -3.18
CA LEU A 195 -12.62 9.85 -3.26
C LEU A 195 -13.24 9.53 -1.89
N LEU A 196 -12.43 9.42 -0.84
CA LEU A 196 -12.88 9.12 0.52
C LEU A 196 -13.74 10.23 1.12
N ASP A 197 -13.54 11.48 0.68
CA ASP A 197 -14.34 12.63 1.08
C ASP A 197 -15.60 12.81 0.22
N GLY A 198 -15.80 11.95 -0.79
CA GLY A 198 -16.94 12.03 -1.71
C GLY A 198 -16.85 13.17 -2.72
N ARG A 199 -15.68 13.82 -2.87
CA ARG A 199 -15.44 14.84 -3.89
C ARG A 199 -15.28 14.25 -5.30
N LEU A 200 -14.88 12.98 -5.39
CA LEU A 200 -14.79 12.21 -6.63
C LEU A 200 -15.58 10.91 -6.49
N SER A 201 -16.25 10.51 -7.55
CA SER A 201 -16.75 9.15 -7.71
C SER A 201 -15.59 8.18 -8.00
N ALA A 202 -15.81 6.88 -7.83
CA ALA A 202 -14.80 5.86 -8.16
C ALA A 202 -14.35 5.93 -9.64
N THR A 203 -15.27 6.23 -10.55
CA THR A 203 -14.97 6.36 -11.99
C THR A 203 -14.13 7.60 -12.28
N GLU A 204 -14.45 8.73 -11.67
CA GLU A 204 -13.64 9.96 -11.79
C GLU A 204 -12.27 9.78 -11.19
N ALA A 205 -12.17 9.16 -10.01
CA ALA A 205 -10.89 8.85 -9.39
C ALA A 205 -10.01 7.95 -10.29
N ALA A 206 -10.59 6.91 -10.90
CA ALA A 206 -9.87 6.07 -11.83
C ALA A 206 -9.37 6.85 -13.05
N ARG A 207 -10.18 7.78 -13.59
CA ARG A 207 -9.78 8.66 -14.69
C ARG A 207 -8.60 9.54 -14.27
N VAL A 208 -8.70 10.25 -13.14
CA VAL A 208 -7.62 11.08 -12.59
C VAL A 208 -6.33 10.28 -12.36
N LEU A 209 -6.44 9.04 -11.87
CA LEU A 209 -5.29 8.16 -11.67
C LEU A 209 -4.61 7.76 -13.00
N MET A 210 -5.36 7.72 -14.11
CA MET A 210 -4.85 7.31 -15.43
C MET A 210 -4.48 8.49 -16.33
N GLU A 211 -5.15 9.63 -16.23
CA GLU A 211 -4.93 10.85 -17.02
C GLU A 211 -3.75 11.65 -16.48
N ARG A 212 -2.55 11.14 -16.55
CA ARG A 212 -1.37 11.92 -16.19
C ARG A 212 -0.63 12.40 -17.43
N ASN A 213 -0.12 13.66 -17.38
CA ASN A 213 0.77 14.22 -18.40
C ASN A 213 1.91 13.22 -18.70
N VAL A 214 2.24 13.10 -20.00
CA VAL A 214 3.35 12.28 -20.46
C VAL A 214 4.64 12.79 -19.79
N ARG A 215 5.25 11.95 -18.96
CA ARG A 215 6.58 12.19 -18.37
C ARG A 215 7.47 11.03 -18.79
N ALA A 216 8.78 11.27 -18.82
CA ALA A 216 9.71 10.18 -18.99
C ALA A 216 9.62 9.20 -17.80
N GLU A 217 9.86 7.91 -18.03
CA GLU A 217 9.82 6.91 -16.97
C GLU A 217 10.87 7.19 -15.88
N SER A 218 11.99 7.83 -16.26
CA SER A 218 13.02 8.30 -15.32
C SER A 218 12.52 9.36 -14.32
N ASP A 219 11.38 10.02 -14.59
CA ASP A 219 10.84 11.13 -13.79
C ASP A 219 9.71 10.67 -12.86
N LEU A 220 9.51 9.35 -12.78
CA LEU A 220 8.58 8.71 -11.87
C LEU A 220 9.20 8.59 -10.47
#